data_874b1d71f079f863dcdd87caa7f6fab8
#
_entry.id   874b1d71f079f863dcdd87caa7f6fab8
#
_cell.length_a   1.000
_cell.length_b   1.000
_cell.length_c   1.000
_cell.angle_alpha   90.00
_cell.angle_beta   90.00
_cell.angle_gamma   90.00
#
_symmetry.space_group_name_H-M   'P 1'
#
loop_
_entity.id
_entity.type
_entity.pdbx_description
1 polymer ?
#
loop_
_entity_poly.entity_id
_entity_poly.type
_entity_poly.pdbx_seq_one_letter_code
_entity_poly.pdbx_strand_id
1 'polypeptide(L)'
;MTKSINERELVLGILLEVTRDGEHSHIALRNVLNKYQYLDKKERAFITRVTEGTLERMIELDYIINQFSKVKVNKMKPVIRNIIRSAVYQLSLIHI
;
A
#
# COMPACT_ATOMS: atom_id res chain seq x y z
N MET A 1 13.40 19.70 -14.62
CA MET A 1 12.03 19.33 -14.48
C MET A 1 11.79 18.47 -13.23
N THR A 2 10.81 18.82 -12.49
CA THR A 2 10.50 18.08 -11.28
C THR A 2 9.82 16.77 -11.61
N LYS A 3 10.34 15.73 -11.08
CA LYS A 3 9.75 14.43 -11.26
C LYS A 3 8.64 14.20 -10.24
N SER A 4 7.49 13.76 -10.71
CA SER A 4 6.40 13.46 -9.80
C SER A 4 6.71 12.19 -9.00
N ILE A 5 6.11 12.11 -7.83
CA ILE A 5 6.26 10.94 -6.98
C ILE A 5 5.47 9.79 -7.60
N ASN A 6 6.07 8.61 -7.59
CA ASN A 6 5.47 7.40 -8.12
C ASN A 6 4.26 6.99 -7.28
N GLU A 7 3.20 6.49 -7.93
CA GLU A 7 1.99 6.06 -7.22
C GLU A 7 2.29 5.00 -6.16
N ARG A 8 3.22 4.09 -6.45
CA ARG A 8 3.57 3.04 -5.49
C ARG A 8 4.23 3.59 -4.25
N GLU A 9 5.01 4.67 -4.41
CA GLU A 9 5.59 5.35 -3.26
C GLU A 9 4.52 6.00 -2.40
N LEU A 10 3.50 6.56 -3.04
CA LEU A 10 2.39 7.17 -2.31
C LEU A 10 1.58 6.11 -1.56
N VAL A 11 1.33 4.97 -2.19
CA VAL A 11 0.66 3.86 -1.51
C VAL A 11 1.48 3.42 -0.30
N LEU A 12 2.77 3.26 -0.46
CA LEU A 12 3.64 2.85 0.64
C LEU A 12 3.57 3.84 1.79
N GLY A 13 3.62 5.13 1.48
CA GLY A 13 3.53 6.17 2.50
C GLY A 13 2.22 6.08 3.29
N ILE A 14 1.11 5.86 2.60
CA ILE A 14 -0.19 5.73 3.25
C ILE A 14 -0.21 4.48 4.14
N LEU A 15 0.27 3.36 3.61
CA LEU A 15 0.31 2.12 4.38
C LEU A 15 1.15 2.26 5.65
N LEU A 16 2.26 2.99 5.57
CA LEU A 16 3.08 3.24 6.74
C LEU A 16 2.36 4.10 7.77
N GLU A 17 1.66 5.14 7.33
CA GLU A 17 0.90 5.98 8.26
C GLU A 17 -0.16 5.18 8.99
N VAL A 18 -0.81 4.26 8.29
CA VAL A 18 -1.88 3.47 8.90
C VAL A 18 -1.33 2.35 9.77
N THR A 19 -0.39 1.56 9.25
CA THR A 19 0.04 0.33 9.93
C THR A 19 1.13 0.56 10.97
N ARG A 20 1.96 1.59 10.79
CA ARG A 20 3.03 1.89 11.72
C ARG A 20 2.64 3.03 12.67
N ASP A 21 2.07 4.10 12.11
CA ASP A 21 1.84 5.32 12.88
C ASP A 21 0.43 5.42 13.47
N GLY A 22 -0.45 4.51 13.08
CA GLY A 22 -1.79 4.45 13.65
C GLY A 22 -2.79 5.43 13.07
N GLU A 23 -2.48 6.06 11.94
CA GLU A 23 -3.41 6.98 11.32
C GLU A 23 -4.61 6.25 10.73
N HIS A 24 -5.74 6.92 10.73
CA HIS A 24 -6.96 6.37 10.14
C HIS A 24 -6.81 6.30 8.61
N SER A 25 -7.20 5.18 8.02
CA SER A 25 -6.95 4.93 6.59
C SER A 25 -7.60 5.99 5.68
N HIS A 26 -8.83 6.39 5.99
CA HIS A 26 -9.53 7.39 5.17
C HIS A 26 -8.85 8.74 5.25
N ILE A 27 -8.31 9.09 6.40
CA ILE A 27 -7.63 10.37 6.60
C ILE A 27 -6.30 10.36 5.85
N ALA A 28 -5.52 9.29 6.01
CA ALA A 28 -4.23 9.19 5.33
C ALA A 28 -4.39 9.24 3.81
N LEU A 29 -5.37 8.51 3.28
CA LEU A 29 -5.62 8.48 1.85
C LEU A 29 -6.06 9.84 1.34
N ARG A 30 -7.03 10.47 2.01
CA ARG A 30 -7.54 11.78 1.61
C ARG A 30 -6.44 12.83 1.61
N ASN A 31 -5.58 12.81 2.63
CA ASN A 31 -4.50 13.79 2.72
C ASN A 31 -3.55 13.69 1.54
N VAL A 32 -3.20 12.47 1.12
CA VAL A 32 -2.32 12.28 -0.02
C VAL A 32 -3.00 12.76 -1.30
N LEU A 33 -4.27 12.39 -1.52
CA LEU A 33 -4.97 12.78 -2.73
C LEU A 33 -5.15 14.30 -2.82
N ASN A 34 -5.32 14.96 -1.67
CA ASN A 34 -5.42 16.41 -1.65
C ASN A 34 -4.08 17.10 -1.85
N LYS A 35 -3.01 16.50 -1.35
CA LYS A 35 -1.68 17.09 -1.46
C LYS A 35 -1.13 17.02 -2.88
N TYR A 36 -1.41 15.95 -3.59
CA TYR A 36 -0.85 15.72 -4.91
C TYR A 36 -1.91 15.94 -6.00
N GLN A 37 -2.21 17.21 -6.23
CA GLN A 37 -3.28 17.59 -7.16
C GLN A 37 -2.98 17.27 -8.62
N TYR A 38 -1.71 17.05 -8.97
CA TYR A 38 -1.34 16.72 -10.33
C TYR A 38 -1.73 15.30 -10.75
N LEU A 39 -2.12 14.46 -9.80
CA LEU A 39 -2.49 13.09 -10.12
C LEU A 39 -3.75 13.06 -10.98
N ASP A 40 -3.72 12.28 -12.06
CA ASP A 40 -4.89 12.15 -12.90
C ASP A 40 -5.87 11.13 -12.31
N LYS A 41 -6.98 10.95 -12.99
CA LYS A 41 -8.05 10.09 -12.50
C LYS A 41 -7.61 8.64 -12.32
N LYS A 42 -6.82 8.13 -13.27
CA LYS A 42 -6.34 6.75 -13.21
C LYS A 42 -5.37 6.55 -12.06
N GLU A 43 -4.48 7.52 -11.85
CA GLU A 43 -3.51 7.44 -10.77
C GLU A 43 -4.20 7.49 -9.41
N ARG A 44 -5.19 8.37 -9.26
CA ARG A 44 -5.95 8.47 -8.03
C ARG A 44 -6.73 7.18 -7.76
N ALA A 45 -7.31 6.59 -8.79
CA ALA A 45 -8.05 5.34 -8.67
C ALA A 45 -7.11 4.19 -8.29
N PHE A 46 -5.92 4.14 -8.88
CA PHE A 46 -4.92 3.13 -8.56
C PHE A 46 -4.52 3.20 -7.07
N ILE A 47 -4.17 4.42 -6.62
CA ILE A 47 -3.74 4.62 -5.23
C ILE A 47 -4.84 4.18 -4.27
N THR A 48 -6.07 4.58 -4.54
CA THR A 48 -7.21 4.24 -3.70
C THR A 48 -7.42 2.73 -3.65
N ARG A 49 -7.46 2.09 -4.82
CA ARG A 49 -7.74 0.66 -4.90
C ARG A 49 -6.66 -0.18 -4.23
N VAL A 50 -5.40 0.13 -4.50
CA VAL A 50 -4.30 -0.67 -3.94
C VAL A 50 -4.19 -0.45 -2.45
N THR A 51 -4.35 0.78 -1.99
CA THR A 51 -4.30 1.08 -0.56
C THR A 51 -5.42 0.38 0.19
N GLU A 52 -6.65 0.58 -0.25
CA GLU A 52 -7.80 0.00 0.43
C GLU A 52 -7.80 -1.51 0.35
N GLY A 53 -7.48 -2.06 -0.82
CA GLY A 53 -7.43 -3.50 -0.99
C GLY A 53 -6.36 -4.16 -0.12
N THR A 54 -5.18 -3.55 -0.05
CA THR A 54 -4.10 -4.09 0.78
C THR A 54 -4.51 -4.09 2.25
N LEU A 55 -5.10 -2.99 2.72
CA LEU A 55 -5.52 -2.90 4.11
C LEU A 55 -6.65 -3.87 4.45
N GLU A 56 -7.63 -4.00 3.56
CA GLU A 56 -8.76 -4.88 3.79
C GLU A 56 -8.36 -6.35 3.83
N ARG A 57 -7.36 -6.72 3.04
CA ARG A 57 -6.95 -8.10 2.92
C ARG A 57 -5.63 -8.40 3.62
N MET A 58 -5.23 -7.52 4.52
CA MET A 58 -3.90 -7.63 5.13
C MET A 58 -3.67 -8.95 5.85
N ILE A 59 -4.66 -9.45 6.55
CA ILE A 59 -4.53 -10.72 7.28
C ILE A 59 -4.27 -11.86 6.29
N GLU A 60 -5.04 -11.91 5.21
CA GLU A 60 -4.86 -12.92 4.16
C GLU A 60 -3.48 -12.79 3.49
N LEU A 61 -3.09 -11.55 3.20
CA LEU A 61 -1.80 -11.31 2.55
C LEU A 61 -0.66 -11.76 3.44
N ASP A 62 -0.72 -11.44 4.73
CA ASP A 62 0.32 -11.86 5.66
C ASP A 62 0.40 -13.38 5.75
N TYR A 63 -0.75 -14.06 5.74
CA TYR A 63 -0.77 -15.51 5.74
C TYR A 63 -0.05 -16.07 4.52
N ILE A 64 -0.38 -15.53 3.34
CA ILE A 64 0.24 -15.97 2.09
C ILE A 64 1.74 -15.73 2.11
N ILE A 65 2.15 -14.53 2.51
CA ILE A 65 3.56 -14.17 2.56
C ILE A 65 4.32 -15.13 3.48
N ASN A 66 3.75 -15.44 4.64
CA ASN A 66 4.38 -16.33 5.60
C ASN A 66 4.53 -17.76 5.07
N GLN A 67 3.76 -18.15 4.05
CA GLN A 67 3.91 -19.48 3.45
C GLN A 67 5.16 -19.56 2.57
N PHE A 68 5.61 -18.46 2.01
CA PHE A 68 6.71 -18.44 1.04
C PHE A 68 7.98 -17.79 1.57
N SER A 69 7.87 -16.92 2.55
CA SER A 69 9.01 -16.16 3.05
C SER A 69 9.66 -16.91 4.22
N LYS A 70 10.98 -16.91 4.25
CA LYS A 70 11.71 -17.45 5.39
C LYS A 70 11.56 -16.56 6.61
N VAL A 71 11.40 -15.26 6.38
CA VAL A 71 11.20 -14.29 7.45
C VAL A 71 9.71 -14.03 7.58
N LYS A 72 9.18 -14.16 8.78
CA LYS A 72 7.76 -13.88 9.02
C LYS A 72 7.49 -12.39 8.90
N VAL A 73 6.28 -12.04 8.46
CA VAL A 73 5.89 -10.66 8.24
C VAL A 73 6.11 -9.81 9.48
N ASN A 74 5.78 -10.32 10.66
CA ASN A 74 5.91 -9.55 11.90
C ASN A 74 7.36 -9.31 12.31
N LYS A 75 8.32 -9.97 11.66
CA LYS A 75 9.74 -9.75 11.90
C LYS A 75 10.35 -8.80 10.89
N MET A 76 9.62 -8.43 9.86
CA MET A 76 10.10 -7.52 8.84
C MET A 76 9.98 -6.08 9.31
N LYS A 77 10.86 -5.21 8.77
CA LYS A 77 10.72 -3.78 8.99
C LYS A 77 9.43 -3.29 8.33
N PRO A 78 8.77 -2.27 8.89
CA PRO A 78 7.50 -1.78 8.35
C PRO A 78 7.53 -1.44 6.87
N VAL A 79 8.61 -0.82 6.39
CA VAL A 79 8.73 -0.47 4.98
C VAL A 79 8.73 -1.73 4.11
N ILE A 80 9.53 -2.72 4.50
CA ILE A 80 9.66 -3.95 3.74
C ILE A 80 8.35 -4.73 3.71
N ARG A 81 7.71 -4.90 4.87
CA ARG A 81 6.47 -5.68 4.92
C ARG A 81 5.37 -5.03 4.08
N ASN A 82 5.30 -3.71 4.09
CA ASN A 82 4.25 -3.02 3.33
C ASN A 82 4.50 -3.02 1.84
N ILE A 83 5.77 -2.98 1.42
CA ILE A 83 6.11 -3.15 0.01
C ILE A 83 5.66 -4.53 -0.47
N ILE A 84 5.97 -5.56 0.31
CA ILE A 84 5.62 -6.93 -0.06
C ILE A 84 4.11 -7.13 -0.06
N ARG A 85 3.43 -6.61 0.96
CA ARG A 85 1.96 -6.72 1.04
C ARG A 85 1.29 -6.12 -0.20
N SER A 86 1.68 -4.91 -0.58
CA SER A 86 1.05 -4.25 -1.72
C SER A 86 1.39 -4.95 -3.03
N ALA A 87 2.61 -5.49 -3.14
CA ALA A 87 3.00 -6.24 -4.32
C ALA A 87 2.19 -7.53 -4.46
N VAL A 88 2.02 -8.26 -3.37
CA VAL A 88 1.23 -9.50 -3.38
C VAL A 88 -0.22 -9.21 -3.70
N TYR A 89 -0.76 -8.11 -3.15
CA TYR A 89 -2.12 -7.71 -3.48
C TYR A 89 -2.27 -7.46 -4.98
N GLN A 90 -1.35 -6.72 -5.57
CA GLN A 90 -1.41 -6.43 -7.01
C GLN A 90 -1.31 -7.69 -7.85
N LEU A 91 -0.44 -8.62 -7.45
CA LEU A 91 -0.31 -9.89 -8.15
C LEU A 91 -1.61 -10.69 -8.07
N SER A 92 -2.31 -10.64 -6.96
CA SER A 92 -3.56 -11.39 -6.80
C SER A 92 -4.65 -10.87 -7.74
N LEU A 93 -4.60 -9.59 -8.10
CA LEU A 93 -5.55 -9.03 -9.04
C LEU A 93 -5.34 -9.55 -10.46
N ILE A 94 -4.09 -9.86 -10.80
CA ILE A 94 -3.76 -10.35 -12.14
C ILE A 94 -4.24 -11.78 -12.35
N HIS A 95 -4.29 -12.57 -11.29
CA HIS A 95 -4.62 -13.99 -11.37
C HIS A 95 -6.09 -14.33 -11.17
N ILE A 96 -6.92 -13.34 -11.19
CA ILE A 96 -8.36 -13.57 -11.08
C ILE A 96 -8.98 -13.96 -12.41
#